data_6260e430b9683e2c4bccc63f553e11c6
#
_entry.id   6260e430b9683e2c4bccc63f553e11c6
#
_cell.length_a   1.000
_cell.length_b   1.000
_cell.length_c   1.000
_cell.angle_alpha   90.00
_cell.angle_beta   90.00
_cell.angle_gamma   90.00
#
_symmetry.space_group_name_H-M   'P 1'
#
loop_
_entity.id
_entity.type
_entity.pdbx_description
1 polymer ?
#
loop_
_entity_poly.entity_id
_entity_poly.type
_entity_poly.pdbx_seq_one_letter_code
_entity_poly.pdbx_strand_id
1 'polypeptide(L)'
;MLRWFEQNGPEGDVVISSRVRLARNLKDYNFSLKLDTPDAHKMIGEAAQKLRVLPEFKDFHEYHFENLEEVQREAMKERHVISPFLLSQSVAGGFVSSNEDLSIMLNEEDHIRIQAYRAGMDMERAYEAADHIDDCIGAVLPYAYDTQYGYLTTCPSNVGTGMRVSYMCHLPALAWNNKIQGIAAEIGRFGLVMHSVYSDGNKSAGDIYQISNQITLGVTEKELIENITNIVQQIVTQERILRNRLKEKQKISVLDGIYRSYGILKYARKVSLKDGLVLLSQLRLGLAEGLVKTLDERDYAIYQLMIGIQPGNLEMLASQAVSYTHLTLPTNRE
;
A
#
# COMPACT_ATOMS: atom_id res chain seq x y z
N MET A 1 3.79 18.31 2.55
CA MET A 1 4.68 17.18 2.91
C MET A 1 4.53 16.12 1.81
N LEU A 2 5.60 15.43 1.41
CA LEU A 2 5.50 14.39 0.36
C LEU A 2 4.80 13.15 0.93
N ARG A 3 3.93 12.53 0.12
CA ARG A 3 3.31 11.25 0.46
C ARG A 3 4.34 10.12 0.43
N TRP A 4 4.07 9.00 1.11
CA TRP A 4 4.99 7.88 1.16
C TRP A 4 5.37 7.33 -0.23
N PHE A 5 4.44 7.33 -1.18
CA PHE A 5 4.66 6.87 -2.56
C PHE A 5 5.32 7.90 -3.48
N GLU A 6 5.58 9.10 -2.98
CA GLU A 6 6.32 10.18 -3.63
C GLU A 6 7.75 10.28 -3.11
N GLN A 7 8.15 9.39 -2.21
CA GLN A 7 9.47 9.35 -1.57
C GLN A 7 10.27 8.15 -2.06
N ASN A 8 11.59 8.27 -2.02
CA ASN A 8 12.49 7.15 -2.17
C ASN A 8 12.93 6.65 -0.80
N GLY A 9 13.16 5.34 -0.66
CA GLY A 9 13.60 4.72 0.58
C GLY A 9 14.70 3.69 0.34
N PRO A 10 15.18 3.03 1.41
CA PRO A 10 16.18 1.97 1.30
C PRO A 10 15.72 0.87 0.34
N GLU A 11 16.64 0.32 -0.45
CA GLU A 11 16.36 -0.72 -1.47
C GLU A 11 15.30 -0.30 -2.51
N GLY A 12 15.12 1.03 -2.73
CA GLY A 12 14.01 1.62 -3.49
C GLY A 12 13.98 1.27 -4.97
N ASP A 13 15.06 0.74 -5.53
CA ASP A 13 15.10 0.17 -6.88
C ASP A 13 14.21 -1.08 -7.02
N VAL A 14 14.07 -1.87 -5.95
CA VAL A 14 13.24 -3.08 -5.90
C VAL A 14 12.06 -2.91 -4.94
N VAL A 15 12.28 -2.44 -3.71
CA VAL A 15 11.24 -2.32 -2.68
C VAL A 15 10.56 -0.95 -2.80
N ILE A 16 9.26 -0.95 -3.04
CA ILE A 16 8.45 0.27 -3.17
C ILE A 16 8.08 0.80 -1.79
N SER A 17 7.61 -0.08 -0.91
CA SER A 17 7.19 0.31 0.44
C SER A 17 7.21 -0.82 1.44
N SER A 18 7.33 -0.43 2.71
CA SER A 18 7.05 -1.21 3.91
C SER A 18 5.70 -0.80 4.47
N ARG A 19 4.90 -1.77 4.93
CA ARG A 19 3.60 -1.51 5.56
C ARG A 19 3.39 -2.37 6.78
N VAL A 20 2.94 -1.75 7.86
CA VAL A 20 2.44 -2.40 9.08
C VAL A 20 0.95 -2.14 9.20
N ARG A 21 0.18 -3.15 9.59
CA ARG A 21 -1.24 -3.05 9.93
C ARG A 21 -1.48 -3.73 11.26
N LEU A 22 -2.22 -3.06 12.15
CA LEU A 22 -2.65 -3.58 13.44
C LEU A 22 -4.17 -3.65 13.47
N ALA A 23 -4.70 -4.82 13.81
CA ALA A 23 -6.13 -5.06 13.97
C ALA A 23 -6.48 -5.07 15.45
N ARG A 24 -7.48 -4.29 15.86
CA ARG A 24 -7.93 -4.14 17.25
C ARG A 24 -9.44 -4.14 17.33
N ASN A 25 -9.99 -4.90 18.26
CA ASN A 25 -11.40 -4.78 18.65
C ASN A 25 -11.54 -4.13 20.03
N LEU A 26 -12.64 -3.44 20.24
CA LEU A 26 -12.97 -2.83 21.51
C LEU A 26 -13.71 -3.83 22.40
N LYS A 27 -13.37 -3.86 23.70
CA LYS A 27 -13.90 -4.83 24.66
C LYS A 27 -15.42 -4.75 24.86
N ASP A 28 -15.96 -3.53 24.77
CA ASP A 28 -17.37 -3.26 25.15
C ASP A 28 -18.34 -3.34 23.98
N TYR A 29 -17.88 -3.76 22.80
CA TYR A 29 -18.69 -3.90 21.59
C TYR A 29 -18.65 -5.32 21.04
N ASN A 30 -19.75 -5.76 20.43
CA ASN A 30 -19.74 -6.98 19.63
C ASN A 30 -18.83 -6.81 18.42
N PHE A 31 -18.08 -7.86 18.05
CA PHE A 31 -17.22 -7.82 16.87
C PHE A 31 -18.04 -7.61 15.60
N SER A 32 -17.41 -7.08 14.58
CA SER A 32 -18.04 -6.53 13.35
C SER A 32 -19.10 -7.45 12.71
N LEU A 33 -18.94 -8.77 12.77
CA LEU A 33 -19.94 -9.74 12.27
C LEU A 33 -21.29 -9.71 13.01
N LYS A 34 -21.33 -9.21 14.24
CA LYS A 34 -22.52 -9.10 15.10
C LYS A 34 -22.83 -7.67 15.52
N LEU A 35 -22.06 -6.72 15.02
CA LEU A 35 -22.26 -5.29 15.29
C LEU A 35 -23.39 -4.78 14.39
N ASP A 36 -24.46 -4.29 14.99
CA ASP A 36 -25.56 -3.68 14.23
C ASP A 36 -25.24 -2.22 13.84
N THR A 37 -26.03 -1.65 12.95
CA THR A 37 -25.82 -0.29 12.45
C THR A 37 -25.84 0.79 13.54
N PRO A 38 -26.81 0.79 14.50
CA PRO A 38 -26.80 1.73 15.62
C PRO A 38 -25.56 1.64 16.49
N ASP A 39 -25.12 0.43 16.85
CA ASP A 39 -23.92 0.20 17.64
C ASP A 39 -22.65 0.60 16.88
N ALA A 40 -22.61 0.38 15.56
CA ALA A 40 -21.52 0.82 14.71
C ALA A 40 -21.36 2.35 14.70
N HIS A 41 -22.46 3.09 14.52
CA HIS A 41 -22.45 4.56 14.62
C HIS A 41 -22.02 5.04 16.01
N LYS A 42 -22.51 4.40 17.07
CA LYS A 42 -22.12 4.73 18.43
C LYS A 42 -20.64 4.49 18.66
N MET A 43 -20.14 3.32 18.30
CA MET A 43 -18.73 2.94 18.44
C MET A 43 -17.81 3.91 17.69
N ILE A 44 -18.12 4.22 16.41
CA ILE A 44 -17.34 5.19 15.62
C ILE A 44 -17.36 6.56 16.25
N GLY A 45 -18.54 7.03 16.71
CA GLY A 45 -18.69 8.34 17.35
C GLY A 45 -17.88 8.46 18.64
N GLU A 46 -17.93 7.45 19.51
CA GLU A 46 -17.16 7.41 20.76
C GLU A 46 -15.65 7.32 20.48
N ALA A 47 -15.23 6.48 19.53
CA ALA A 47 -13.84 6.39 19.14
C ALA A 47 -13.33 7.73 18.57
N ALA A 48 -14.04 8.30 17.61
CA ALA A 48 -13.67 9.58 17.00
C ALA A 48 -13.59 10.71 18.03
N GLN A 49 -14.54 10.79 18.97
CA GLN A 49 -14.52 11.81 20.04
C GLN A 49 -13.26 11.71 20.91
N LYS A 50 -12.86 10.48 21.27
CA LYS A 50 -11.66 10.27 22.10
C LYS A 50 -10.36 10.51 21.33
N LEU A 51 -10.31 10.12 20.05
CA LEU A 51 -9.10 10.30 19.21
C LEU A 51 -8.85 11.76 18.86
N ARG A 52 -9.89 12.55 18.60
CA ARG A 52 -9.80 13.98 18.25
C ARG A 52 -9.04 14.84 19.26
N VAL A 53 -9.07 14.47 20.53
CA VAL A 53 -8.44 15.22 21.61
C VAL A 53 -6.99 14.80 21.88
N LEU A 54 -6.52 13.73 21.27
CA LEU A 54 -5.14 13.28 21.39
C LEU A 54 -4.21 14.19 20.58
N PRO A 55 -3.09 14.64 21.14
CA PRO A 55 -2.13 15.50 20.45
C PRO A 55 -1.60 14.92 19.15
N GLU A 56 -1.44 13.60 19.09
CA GLU A 56 -0.94 12.83 17.94
C GLU A 56 -1.87 12.94 16.71
N PHE A 57 -3.17 13.19 16.95
CA PHE A 57 -4.19 13.30 15.90
C PHE A 57 -4.39 14.72 15.36
N LYS A 58 -3.64 15.72 15.84
CA LYS A 58 -3.78 17.12 15.44
C LYS A 58 -3.64 17.34 13.93
N ASP A 59 -2.72 16.59 13.29
CA ASP A 59 -2.43 16.69 11.87
C ASP A 59 -3.13 15.61 11.02
N PHE A 60 -4.11 14.92 11.61
CA PHE A 60 -4.94 13.96 10.91
C PHE A 60 -6.22 14.60 10.39
N HIS A 61 -6.63 14.18 9.21
CA HIS A 61 -7.94 14.48 8.64
C HIS A 61 -8.93 13.38 8.99
N GLU A 62 -10.01 13.76 9.69
CA GLU A 62 -11.10 12.86 9.97
C GLU A 62 -12.01 12.72 8.75
N TYR A 63 -12.49 11.51 8.49
CA TYR A 63 -13.47 11.23 7.44
C TYR A 63 -14.60 10.34 7.95
N HIS A 64 -15.79 10.57 7.39
CA HIS A 64 -16.97 9.73 7.56
C HIS A 64 -17.36 9.18 6.19
N PHE A 65 -17.47 7.88 6.06
CA PHE A 65 -17.66 7.21 4.77
C PHE A 65 -18.94 7.62 4.06
N GLU A 66 -20.02 7.82 4.84
CA GLU A 66 -21.32 8.28 4.37
C GLU A 66 -21.30 9.67 3.73
N ASN A 67 -20.29 10.49 4.06
CA ASN A 67 -20.11 11.85 3.53
C ASN A 67 -19.18 11.89 2.30
N LEU A 68 -18.58 10.76 1.92
CA LEU A 68 -17.67 10.67 0.79
C LEU A 68 -18.38 10.19 -0.47
N GLU A 69 -18.11 10.82 -1.58
CA GLU A 69 -18.53 10.33 -2.89
C GLU A 69 -17.82 9.01 -3.24
N GLU A 70 -18.44 8.20 -4.08
CA GLU A 70 -17.88 6.90 -4.49
C GLU A 70 -16.48 7.05 -5.11
N VAL A 71 -16.29 8.06 -5.97
CA VAL A 71 -14.99 8.35 -6.58
C VAL A 71 -13.92 8.70 -5.56
N GLN A 72 -14.27 9.42 -4.49
CA GLN A 72 -13.34 9.75 -3.41
C GLN A 72 -12.90 8.48 -2.65
N ARG A 73 -13.86 7.59 -2.35
CA ARG A 73 -13.58 6.29 -1.69
C ARG A 73 -12.70 5.40 -2.56
N GLU A 74 -12.99 5.31 -3.87
CA GLU A 74 -12.15 4.58 -4.82
C GLU A 74 -10.74 5.15 -4.89
N ALA A 75 -10.59 6.46 -5.01
CA ALA A 75 -9.28 7.11 -5.03
C ALA A 75 -8.48 6.89 -3.74
N MET A 76 -9.13 6.91 -2.56
CA MET A 76 -8.48 6.58 -1.29
C MET A 76 -8.00 5.12 -1.25
N LYS A 77 -8.78 4.16 -1.77
CA LYS A 77 -8.38 2.75 -1.89
C LYS A 77 -7.19 2.60 -2.84
N GLU A 78 -7.22 3.24 -3.99
CA GLU A 78 -6.15 3.19 -4.99
C GLU A 78 -4.82 3.77 -4.47
N ARG A 79 -4.89 4.79 -3.61
CA ARG A 79 -3.73 5.32 -2.87
C ARG A 79 -3.35 4.49 -1.64
N HIS A 80 -4.04 3.38 -1.41
CA HIS A 80 -3.84 2.49 -0.26
C HIS A 80 -4.12 3.12 1.11
N VAL A 81 -4.84 4.24 1.17
CA VAL A 81 -5.24 4.91 2.42
C VAL A 81 -6.26 4.09 3.18
N ILE A 82 -7.20 3.47 2.46
CA ILE A 82 -8.21 2.57 3.00
C ILE A 82 -8.09 1.17 2.37
N SER A 83 -8.66 0.19 3.06
CA SER A 83 -8.72 -1.19 2.55
C SER A 83 -9.85 -1.38 1.54
N PRO A 84 -9.74 -2.37 0.62
CA PRO A 84 -10.86 -2.75 -0.24
C PRO A 84 -12.09 -3.21 0.55
N PHE A 85 -11.90 -3.82 1.74
CA PHE A 85 -12.99 -4.27 2.58
C PHE A 85 -13.85 -3.09 3.08
N LEU A 86 -13.21 -1.96 3.41
CA LEU A 86 -13.91 -0.77 3.89
C LEU A 86 -14.92 -0.24 2.86
N LEU A 87 -14.68 -0.43 1.56
CA LEU A 87 -15.63 -0.01 0.50
C LEU A 87 -16.97 -0.71 0.59
N SER A 88 -17.01 -1.93 1.15
CA SER A 88 -18.25 -2.69 1.33
C SER A 88 -19.06 -2.29 2.57
N GLN A 89 -18.48 -1.48 3.46
CA GLN A 89 -19.13 -1.04 4.68
C GLN A 89 -20.06 0.15 4.41
N SER A 90 -21.28 0.09 4.96
CA SER A 90 -22.23 1.20 4.90
C SER A 90 -21.94 2.27 5.95
N VAL A 91 -21.39 1.87 7.09
CA VAL A 91 -21.06 2.74 8.22
C VAL A 91 -19.60 2.54 8.57
N ALA A 92 -18.79 3.50 8.25
CA ALA A 92 -17.35 3.49 8.52
C ALA A 92 -16.80 4.91 8.60
N GLY A 93 -15.62 5.05 9.18
CA GLY A 93 -14.92 6.33 9.27
C GLY A 93 -13.46 6.14 9.61
N GLY A 94 -12.78 7.21 9.95
CA GLY A 94 -11.39 7.12 10.39
C GLY A 94 -10.63 8.42 10.29
N PHE A 95 -9.33 8.28 10.39
CA PHE A 95 -8.36 9.36 10.40
C PHE A 95 -7.20 9.05 9.46
N VAL A 96 -6.75 10.06 8.74
CA VAL A 96 -5.63 9.95 7.78
C VAL A 96 -4.65 11.08 8.03
N SER A 97 -3.38 10.76 8.17
CA SER A 97 -2.31 11.77 8.28
C SER A 97 -2.22 12.61 6.99
N SER A 98 -1.76 13.85 7.11
CA SER A 98 -1.67 14.78 5.98
C SER A 98 -0.76 14.29 4.84
N ASN A 99 0.19 13.39 5.11
CA ASN A 99 1.07 12.76 4.12
C ASN A 99 0.64 11.34 3.72
N GLU A 100 -0.54 10.90 4.16
CA GLU A 100 -1.12 9.59 3.86
C GLU A 100 -0.23 8.38 4.25
N ASP A 101 0.72 8.57 5.18
CA ASP A 101 1.59 7.49 5.65
C ASP A 101 1.02 6.73 6.86
N LEU A 102 0.06 7.34 7.55
CA LEU A 102 -0.70 6.75 8.65
C LEU A 102 -2.20 6.85 8.36
N SER A 103 -2.93 5.77 8.55
CA SER A 103 -4.38 5.76 8.51
C SER A 103 -4.96 4.86 9.59
N ILE A 104 -6.02 5.34 10.22
CA ILE A 104 -6.82 4.62 11.21
C ILE A 104 -8.22 4.46 10.63
N MET A 105 -8.60 3.23 10.32
CA MET A 105 -9.91 2.88 9.81
C MET A 105 -10.79 2.41 10.97
N LEU A 106 -12.01 2.92 11.06
CA LEU A 106 -13.00 2.56 12.07
C LEU A 106 -14.12 1.76 11.42
N ASN A 107 -14.47 0.62 12.03
CA ASN A 107 -15.46 -0.34 11.55
C ASN A 107 -15.10 -0.94 10.18
N GLU A 108 -13.89 -1.43 10.08
CA GLU A 108 -13.43 -2.27 8.99
C GLU A 108 -13.77 -3.75 9.30
N GLU A 109 -12.93 -4.72 8.98
CA GLU A 109 -13.09 -6.12 9.41
C GLU A 109 -13.06 -6.23 10.94
N ASP A 110 -12.22 -5.44 11.59
CA ASP A 110 -12.17 -5.21 13.03
C ASP A 110 -12.61 -3.75 13.34
N HIS A 111 -12.87 -3.44 14.61
CA HIS A 111 -13.33 -2.10 15.00
C HIS A 111 -12.35 -1.01 14.65
N ILE A 112 -11.05 -1.28 14.81
CA ILE A 112 -9.95 -0.36 14.52
C ILE A 112 -8.90 -1.10 13.71
N ARG A 113 -8.50 -0.51 12.59
CA ARG A 113 -7.34 -0.93 11.82
C ARG A 113 -6.40 0.24 11.69
N ILE A 114 -5.25 0.14 12.33
CA ILE A 114 -4.13 1.09 12.19
C ILE A 114 -3.28 0.61 11.03
N GLN A 115 -2.84 1.52 10.18
CA GLN A 115 -1.98 1.23 9.05
C GLN A 115 -0.89 2.28 8.93
N ALA A 116 0.37 1.84 8.86
CA ALA A 116 1.52 2.69 8.63
C ALA A 116 2.29 2.27 7.39
N TYR A 117 2.69 3.25 6.58
CA TYR A 117 3.53 3.08 5.40
C TYR A 117 4.86 3.80 5.54
N ARG A 118 5.92 3.20 4.98
CA ARG A 118 7.20 3.87 4.70
C ARG A 118 7.68 3.53 3.30
N ALA A 119 8.35 4.47 2.66
CA ALA A 119 8.96 4.24 1.35
C ALA A 119 10.14 3.27 1.48
N GLY A 120 10.30 2.37 0.50
CA GLY A 120 11.40 1.40 0.47
C GLY A 120 11.34 0.35 1.58
N MET A 121 12.50 -0.19 1.93
CA MET A 121 12.66 -1.26 2.93
C MET A 121 12.95 -0.66 4.31
N ASP A 122 11.91 -0.14 4.97
CA ASP A 122 11.99 0.57 6.26
C ASP A 122 10.86 0.09 7.21
N MET A 123 10.87 -1.23 7.49
CA MET A 123 9.80 -1.87 8.29
C MET A 123 9.83 -1.44 9.75
N GLU A 124 11.03 -1.22 10.30
CA GLU A 124 11.18 -0.83 11.72
C GLU A 124 10.50 0.51 11.98
N ARG A 125 10.76 1.53 11.14
CA ARG A 125 10.09 2.83 11.31
C ARG A 125 8.59 2.78 10.99
N ALA A 126 8.17 1.87 10.09
CA ALA A 126 6.73 1.65 9.87
C ALA A 126 6.08 1.03 11.13
N TYR A 127 6.77 0.10 11.79
CA TYR A 127 6.32 -0.50 13.04
C TYR A 127 6.28 0.52 14.19
N GLU A 128 7.36 1.23 14.41
CA GLU A 128 7.44 2.28 15.46
C GLU A 128 6.29 3.30 15.33
N ALA A 129 5.97 3.71 14.11
CA ALA A 129 4.88 4.65 13.85
C ALA A 129 3.49 4.04 14.14
N ALA A 130 3.28 2.76 13.77
CA ALA A 130 2.03 2.07 14.02
C ALA A 130 1.83 1.77 15.52
N ASP A 131 2.89 1.30 16.18
CA ASP A 131 2.92 0.94 17.59
C ASP A 131 2.66 2.15 18.49
N HIS A 132 3.32 3.28 18.20
CA HIS A 132 3.08 4.54 18.91
C HIS A 132 1.60 4.98 18.85
N ILE A 133 0.99 4.91 17.68
CA ILE A 133 -0.44 5.24 17.51
C ILE A 133 -1.34 4.21 18.21
N ASP A 134 -0.97 2.93 18.18
CA ASP A 134 -1.69 1.86 18.87
C ASP A 134 -1.70 2.07 20.38
N ASP A 135 -0.56 2.42 20.97
CA ASP A 135 -0.44 2.77 22.38
C ASP A 135 -1.30 3.98 22.76
N CYS A 136 -1.28 5.04 21.94
CA CYS A 136 -2.11 6.23 22.19
C CYS A 136 -3.60 5.91 22.14
N ILE A 137 -4.03 5.07 21.20
CA ILE A 137 -5.42 4.63 21.08
C ILE A 137 -5.78 3.70 22.25
N GLY A 138 -4.94 2.72 22.57
CA GLY A 138 -5.14 1.76 23.66
C GLY A 138 -5.25 2.40 25.03
N ALA A 139 -4.60 3.56 25.24
CA ALA A 139 -4.69 4.32 26.48
C ALA A 139 -6.10 4.91 26.73
N VAL A 140 -6.88 5.18 25.68
CA VAL A 140 -8.20 5.81 25.77
C VAL A 140 -9.37 4.89 25.37
N LEU A 141 -9.07 3.82 24.62
CA LEU A 141 -10.04 2.84 24.14
C LEU A 141 -9.64 1.43 24.58
N PRO A 142 -10.42 0.75 25.46
CA PRO A 142 -10.05 -0.57 25.98
C PRO A 142 -10.17 -1.62 24.87
N TYR A 143 -9.05 -2.28 24.55
CA TYR A 143 -9.01 -3.35 23.57
C TYR A 143 -9.50 -4.69 24.12
N ALA A 144 -10.09 -5.50 23.24
CA ALA A 144 -10.41 -6.90 23.47
C ALA A 144 -9.09 -7.70 23.42
N TYR A 145 -8.55 -8.00 24.59
CA TYR A 145 -7.28 -8.70 24.78
C TYR A 145 -7.46 -9.86 25.75
N ASP A 146 -6.83 -10.97 25.45
CA ASP A 146 -6.75 -12.18 26.27
C ASP A 146 -5.29 -12.51 26.58
N THR A 147 -5.01 -12.87 27.83
CA THR A 147 -3.62 -13.14 28.28
C THR A 147 -2.97 -14.35 27.63
N GLN A 148 -3.77 -15.29 27.15
CA GLN A 148 -3.31 -16.51 26.47
C GLN A 148 -3.25 -16.32 24.94
N TYR A 149 -4.24 -15.63 24.37
CA TYR A 149 -4.44 -15.54 22.91
C TYR A 149 -4.02 -14.20 22.31
N GLY A 150 -3.69 -13.19 23.13
CA GLY A 150 -3.33 -11.86 22.66
C GLY A 150 -4.55 -11.04 22.25
N TYR A 151 -4.42 -10.20 21.23
CA TYR A 151 -5.51 -9.38 20.71
C TYR A 151 -6.56 -10.26 20.01
N LEU A 152 -7.82 -10.08 20.42
CA LEU A 152 -8.95 -10.82 19.88
C LEU A 152 -9.49 -10.10 18.64
N THR A 153 -9.45 -10.77 17.50
CA THR A 153 -9.85 -10.21 16.21
C THR A 153 -11.04 -10.96 15.63
N THR A 154 -11.78 -10.29 14.73
CA THR A 154 -12.94 -10.87 14.04
C THR A 154 -12.54 -12.04 13.17
N CYS A 155 -11.39 -11.89 12.45
CA CYS A 155 -10.81 -12.97 11.67
C CYS A 155 -9.80 -13.75 12.50
N PRO A 156 -9.97 -15.08 12.70
CA PRO A 156 -9.04 -15.89 13.48
C PRO A 156 -7.58 -15.84 13.00
N SER A 157 -7.35 -15.55 11.72
CA SER A 157 -6.00 -15.44 11.15
C SER A 157 -5.23 -14.19 11.62
N ASN A 158 -5.87 -13.27 12.33
CA ASN A 158 -5.24 -12.07 12.89
C ASN A 158 -5.09 -12.14 14.42
N VAL A 159 -5.69 -13.15 15.10
CA VAL A 159 -5.57 -13.34 16.55
C VAL A 159 -4.10 -13.49 16.95
N GLY A 160 -3.74 -12.94 18.10
CA GLY A 160 -2.38 -12.91 18.63
C GLY A 160 -1.84 -11.51 18.64
N THR A 161 -0.83 -11.21 17.86
CA THR A 161 -0.30 -9.84 17.69
C THR A 161 -1.31 -8.91 17.02
N GLY A 162 -2.27 -9.43 16.27
CA GLY A 162 -3.14 -8.64 15.41
C GLY A 162 -2.37 -7.92 14.30
N MET A 163 -1.08 -8.26 14.08
CA MET A 163 -0.18 -7.55 13.20
C MET A 163 0.00 -8.24 11.86
N ARG A 164 -0.17 -7.48 10.79
CA ARG A 164 0.26 -7.86 9.44
C ARG A 164 1.29 -6.88 8.91
N VAL A 165 2.46 -7.39 8.61
CA VAL A 165 3.54 -6.68 7.95
C VAL A 165 3.63 -7.08 6.49
N SER A 166 3.99 -6.15 5.63
CA SER A 166 4.15 -6.44 4.20
C SER A 166 5.15 -5.52 3.52
N TYR A 167 5.84 -6.07 2.53
CA TYR A 167 6.62 -5.31 1.57
C TYR A 167 5.95 -5.33 0.21
N MET A 168 5.97 -4.20 -0.47
CA MET A 168 5.59 -4.08 -1.87
C MET A 168 6.85 -4.02 -2.72
N CYS A 169 7.02 -4.96 -3.65
CA CYS A 169 8.25 -5.13 -4.43
C CYS A 169 7.95 -5.09 -5.93
N HIS A 170 8.84 -4.46 -6.70
CA HIS A 170 8.85 -4.48 -8.15
C HIS A 170 9.83 -5.54 -8.63
N LEU A 171 9.33 -6.64 -9.22
CA LEU A 171 10.06 -7.86 -9.50
C LEU A 171 10.00 -8.28 -11.00
N PRO A 172 10.30 -7.37 -11.95
CA PRO A 172 10.16 -7.68 -13.38
C PRO A 172 11.09 -8.78 -13.85
N ALA A 173 12.34 -8.85 -13.38
CA ALA A 173 13.27 -9.87 -13.85
C ALA A 173 12.90 -11.27 -13.35
N LEU A 174 12.40 -11.40 -12.12
CA LEU A 174 11.84 -12.64 -11.60
C LEU A 174 10.57 -13.06 -12.36
N ALA A 175 9.69 -12.11 -12.69
CA ALA A 175 8.47 -12.36 -13.44
C ALA A 175 8.77 -12.85 -14.87
N TRP A 176 9.65 -12.17 -15.60
CA TRP A 176 10.03 -12.55 -16.96
C TRP A 176 10.74 -13.90 -17.04
N ASN A 177 11.42 -14.31 -15.96
CA ASN A 177 12.04 -15.63 -15.87
C ASN A 177 11.10 -16.71 -15.28
N ASN A 178 9.79 -16.42 -15.11
CA ASN A 178 8.77 -17.33 -14.57
C ASN A 178 9.12 -17.88 -13.18
N LYS A 179 9.81 -17.11 -12.33
CA LYS A 179 10.26 -17.56 -11.01
C LYS A 179 9.28 -17.21 -9.88
N ILE A 180 8.32 -16.33 -10.11
CA ILE A 180 7.40 -15.81 -9.09
C ILE A 180 6.64 -16.95 -8.39
N GLN A 181 6.08 -17.91 -9.14
CA GLN A 181 5.31 -19.00 -8.54
C GLN A 181 6.19 -19.93 -7.67
N GLY A 182 7.43 -20.20 -8.09
CA GLY A 182 8.37 -20.98 -7.31
C GLY A 182 8.73 -20.29 -5.99
N ILE A 183 9.00 -18.99 -6.04
CA ILE A 183 9.29 -18.17 -4.85
C ILE A 183 8.07 -18.13 -3.93
N ALA A 184 6.86 -17.91 -4.46
CA ALA A 184 5.64 -17.87 -3.68
C ALA A 184 5.41 -19.19 -2.93
N ALA A 185 5.67 -20.35 -3.58
CA ALA A 185 5.57 -21.65 -2.95
C ALA A 185 6.66 -21.86 -1.86
N GLU A 186 7.87 -21.36 -2.08
CA GLU A 186 8.98 -21.46 -1.14
C GLU A 186 8.72 -20.62 0.13
N ILE A 187 8.35 -19.35 -0.02
CA ILE A 187 8.09 -18.46 1.13
C ILE A 187 6.85 -18.88 1.92
N GLY A 188 5.91 -19.60 1.28
CA GLY A 188 4.75 -20.20 1.96
C GLY A 188 5.13 -21.14 3.10
N ARG A 189 6.27 -21.81 3.01
CA ARG A 189 6.81 -22.69 4.06
C ARG A 189 7.28 -21.93 5.30
N PHE A 190 7.53 -20.63 5.14
CA PHE A 190 7.93 -19.72 6.22
C PHE A 190 6.76 -18.85 6.73
N GLY A 191 5.52 -19.24 6.39
CA GLY A 191 4.33 -18.50 6.82
C GLY A 191 4.15 -17.16 6.13
N LEU A 192 4.71 -16.98 4.94
CA LEU A 192 4.54 -15.79 4.11
C LEU A 192 3.69 -16.07 2.87
N VAL A 193 3.07 -15.04 2.33
CA VAL A 193 2.29 -15.12 1.09
C VAL A 193 2.70 -13.98 0.16
N MET A 194 2.68 -14.27 -1.15
CA MET A 194 2.93 -13.29 -2.22
C MET A 194 1.70 -13.16 -3.10
N HIS A 195 1.26 -11.92 -3.31
CA HIS A 195 0.16 -11.60 -4.22
C HIS A 195 0.58 -10.50 -5.20
N SER A 196 0.05 -10.55 -6.42
CA SER A 196 0.14 -9.41 -7.34
C SER A 196 -0.70 -8.25 -6.83
N VAL A 197 -0.17 -7.04 -6.86
CA VAL A 197 -0.90 -5.81 -6.46
C VAL A 197 -1.91 -5.44 -7.54
N TYR A 198 -1.50 -5.49 -8.80
CA TYR A 198 -2.35 -5.26 -9.96
C TYR A 198 -2.49 -6.56 -10.74
N SER A 199 -3.60 -7.29 -10.54
CA SER A 199 -3.84 -8.55 -11.24
C SER A 199 -4.88 -8.36 -12.34
N ASP A 200 -4.61 -8.97 -13.48
CA ASP A 200 -5.58 -9.16 -14.56
C ASP A 200 -5.63 -10.66 -14.89
N GLY A 201 -6.60 -11.33 -14.30
CA GLY A 201 -6.68 -12.79 -14.30
C GLY A 201 -5.46 -13.42 -13.60
N ASN A 202 -4.72 -14.27 -14.31
CA ASN A 202 -3.57 -15.01 -13.77
C ASN A 202 -2.22 -14.28 -13.91
N LYS A 203 -2.20 -13.06 -14.44
CA LYS A 203 -0.96 -12.30 -14.67
C LYS A 203 -0.94 -11.02 -13.87
N SER A 204 0.23 -10.66 -13.38
CA SER A 204 0.48 -9.34 -12.79
C SER A 204 0.58 -8.29 -13.88
N ALA A 205 -0.15 -7.18 -13.74
CA ALA A 205 0.10 -5.98 -14.51
C ALA A 205 1.11 -5.11 -13.73
N GLY A 206 2.24 -4.76 -14.38
CA GLY A 206 3.24 -3.90 -13.78
C GLY A 206 4.27 -4.57 -12.87
N ASP A 207 4.28 -5.91 -12.78
CA ASP A 207 5.27 -6.71 -12.04
C ASP A 207 5.48 -6.27 -10.57
N ILE A 208 4.38 -5.81 -9.93
CA ILE A 208 4.39 -5.39 -8.53
C ILE A 208 3.72 -6.47 -7.69
N TYR A 209 4.45 -6.92 -6.66
CA TYR A 209 4.03 -7.98 -5.76
C TYR A 209 4.09 -7.52 -4.31
N GLN A 210 3.08 -7.90 -3.54
CA GLN A 210 3.05 -7.72 -2.10
C GLN A 210 3.37 -9.04 -1.41
N ILE A 211 4.33 -9.01 -0.51
CA ILE A 211 4.74 -10.14 0.35
C ILE A 211 4.31 -9.81 1.76
N SER A 212 3.60 -10.69 2.44
CA SER A 212 3.08 -10.48 3.80
C SER A 212 3.09 -11.76 4.63
N ASN A 213 3.10 -11.61 5.98
CA ASN A 213 2.91 -12.74 6.89
C ASN A 213 1.47 -13.27 6.85
N GLN A 214 1.31 -14.56 7.16
CA GLN A 214 0.02 -15.22 7.36
C GLN A 214 -0.24 -15.58 8.82
N ILE A 215 0.81 -15.79 9.58
CA ILE A 215 0.76 -16.23 10.98
C ILE A 215 0.87 -15.01 11.87
N THR A 216 0.06 -14.95 12.92
CA THR A 216 0.02 -13.87 13.92
C THR A 216 -0.06 -14.40 15.36
N LEU A 217 -0.41 -15.68 15.54
CA LEU A 217 -0.52 -16.34 16.84
C LEU A 217 0.75 -17.14 17.16
N GLY A 218 1.24 -17.04 18.39
CA GLY A 218 2.41 -17.77 18.86
C GLY A 218 3.75 -17.22 18.37
N VAL A 219 3.77 -15.99 17.89
CA VAL A 219 4.95 -15.26 17.42
C VAL A 219 4.92 -13.83 17.98
N THR A 220 6.07 -13.22 18.13
CA THR A 220 6.20 -11.82 18.52
C THR A 220 6.23 -10.91 17.29
N GLU A 221 5.92 -9.64 17.47
CA GLU A 221 6.02 -8.61 16.42
C GLU A 221 7.43 -8.54 15.83
N LYS A 222 8.43 -8.63 16.70
CA LYS A 222 9.84 -8.60 16.30
C LYS A 222 10.22 -9.80 15.42
N GLU A 223 9.81 -11.00 15.80
CA GLU A 223 10.04 -12.22 14.99
C GLU A 223 9.37 -12.11 13.62
N LEU A 224 8.16 -11.54 13.55
CA LEU A 224 7.48 -11.32 12.26
C LEU A 224 8.25 -10.36 11.36
N ILE A 225 8.74 -9.24 11.91
CA ILE A 225 9.51 -8.23 11.19
C ILE A 225 10.84 -8.82 10.70
N GLU A 226 11.57 -9.50 11.57
CA GLU A 226 12.85 -10.12 11.23
C GLU A 226 12.68 -11.20 10.13
N ASN A 227 11.67 -12.07 10.27
CA ASN A 227 11.41 -13.14 9.30
C ASN A 227 11.13 -12.59 7.89
N ILE A 228 10.16 -11.68 7.76
CA ILE A 228 9.79 -11.12 6.46
C ILE A 228 10.93 -10.30 5.86
N THR A 229 11.64 -9.51 6.67
CA THR A 229 12.75 -8.67 6.23
C THR A 229 13.89 -9.51 5.64
N ASN A 230 14.29 -10.58 6.32
CA ASN A 230 15.33 -11.49 5.85
C ASN A 230 14.96 -12.18 4.52
N ILE A 231 13.71 -12.62 4.40
CA ILE A 231 13.24 -13.28 3.17
C ILE A 231 13.15 -12.28 2.01
N VAL A 232 12.60 -11.09 2.24
CA VAL A 232 12.50 -10.07 1.20
C VAL A 232 13.89 -9.60 0.75
N GLN A 233 14.87 -9.48 1.65
CA GLN A 233 16.25 -9.15 1.30
C GLN A 233 16.88 -10.20 0.33
N GLN A 234 16.56 -11.48 0.52
CA GLN A 234 16.99 -12.54 -0.41
C GLN A 234 16.30 -12.40 -1.78
N ILE A 235 15.01 -12.07 -1.80
CA ILE A 235 14.26 -11.83 -3.04
C ILE A 235 14.83 -10.62 -3.80
N VAL A 236 15.13 -9.51 -3.10
CA VAL A 236 15.80 -8.34 -3.66
C VAL A 236 17.13 -8.72 -4.31
N THR A 237 17.93 -9.51 -3.62
CA THR A 237 19.23 -9.99 -4.14
C THR A 237 19.03 -10.84 -5.40
N GLN A 238 18.07 -11.76 -5.41
CA GLN A 238 17.77 -12.59 -6.58
C GLN A 238 17.27 -11.76 -7.77
N GLU A 239 16.40 -10.78 -7.54
CA GLU A 239 15.92 -9.86 -8.58
C GLU A 239 17.09 -9.12 -9.22
N ARG A 240 17.99 -8.53 -8.44
CA ARG A 240 19.19 -7.82 -8.93
C ARG A 240 20.14 -8.71 -9.73
N ILE A 241 20.36 -9.94 -9.27
CA ILE A 241 21.17 -10.91 -10.03
C ILE A 241 20.56 -11.17 -11.41
N LEU A 242 19.24 -11.34 -11.49
CA LEU A 242 18.57 -11.57 -12.76
C LEU A 242 18.55 -10.31 -13.65
N ARG A 243 18.35 -9.13 -13.08
CA ARG A 243 18.47 -7.87 -13.82
C ARG A 243 19.85 -7.73 -14.49
N ASN A 244 20.92 -8.02 -13.76
CA ASN A 244 22.27 -8.01 -14.30
C ASN A 244 22.45 -9.03 -15.44
N ARG A 245 21.97 -10.25 -15.28
CA ARG A 245 22.02 -11.27 -16.33
C ARG A 245 21.23 -10.88 -17.59
N LEU A 246 20.08 -10.24 -17.44
CA LEU A 246 19.29 -9.72 -18.57
C LEU A 246 20.05 -8.61 -19.31
N LYS A 247 20.70 -7.71 -18.60
CA LYS A 247 21.53 -6.65 -19.19
C LYS A 247 22.72 -7.22 -19.98
N GLU A 248 23.33 -8.29 -19.51
CA GLU A 248 24.46 -8.91 -20.18
C GLU A 248 24.06 -9.72 -21.42
N LYS A 249 23.04 -10.59 -21.27
CA LYS A 249 22.66 -11.57 -22.31
C LYS A 249 21.66 -11.05 -23.33
N GLN A 250 20.80 -10.11 -22.94
CA GLN A 250 19.66 -9.63 -23.73
C GLN A 250 19.59 -8.09 -23.80
N LYS A 251 20.75 -7.45 -23.77
CA LYS A 251 20.88 -5.99 -23.67
C LYS A 251 20.00 -5.25 -24.69
N ILE A 252 20.03 -5.65 -25.93
CA ILE A 252 19.27 -4.97 -27.00
C ILE A 252 17.76 -5.12 -26.77
N SER A 253 17.30 -6.32 -26.42
CA SER A 253 15.87 -6.58 -26.20
C SER A 253 15.33 -5.81 -24.96
N VAL A 254 16.12 -5.77 -23.88
CA VAL A 254 15.76 -5.03 -22.65
C VAL A 254 15.71 -3.53 -22.95
N LEU A 255 16.72 -2.98 -23.62
CA LEU A 255 16.76 -1.58 -24.00
C LEU A 255 15.59 -1.22 -24.94
N ASP A 256 15.33 -2.03 -25.98
CA ASP A 256 14.24 -1.81 -26.90
C ASP A 256 12.89 -1.75 -26.17
N GLY A 257 12.62 -2.70 -25.26
CA GLY A 257 11.40 -2.70 -24.44
C GLY A 257 11.25 -1.43 -23.60
N ILE A 258 12.32 -1.00 -22.92
CA ILE A 258 12.33 0.20 -22.08
C ILE A 258 12.12 1.47 -22.92
N TYR A 259 12.85 1.64 -24.04
CA TYR A 259 12.74 2.84 -24.87
C TYR A 259 11.42 2.89 -25.65
N ARG A 260 10.86 1.75 -26.05
CA ARG A 260 9.49 1.70 -26.61
C ARG A 260 8.48 2.15 -25.57
N SER A 261 8.60 1.65 -24.34
CA SER A 261 7.69 2.04 -23.24
C SER A 261 7.77 3.54 -22.99
N TYR A 262 8.97 4.11 -22.92
CA TYR A 262 9.17 5.55 -22.80
C TYR A 262 8.55 6.32 -23.96
N GLY A 263 8.78 5.87 -25.21
CA GLY A 263 8.22 6.52 -26.41
C GLY A 263 6.70 6.49 -26.44
N ILE A 264 6.09 5.34 -26.09
CA ILE A 264 4.63 5.21 -26.02
C ILE A 264 4.08 6.13 -24.93
N LEU A 265 4.60 6.09 -23.72
CA LEU A 265 4.14 6.94 -22.61
C LEU A 265 4.24 8.43 -22.95
N LYS A 266 5.27 8.84 -23.70
CA LYS A 266 5.49 10.25 -24.08
C LYS A 266 4.59 10.74 -25.20
N TYR A 267 4.26 9.88 -26.17
CA TYR A 267 3.63 10.32 -27.43
C TYR A 267 2.26 9.70 -27.69
N ALA A 268 1.84 8.65 -27.01
CA ALA A 268 0.53 8.06 -27.17
C ALA A 268 -0.58 9.05 -26.78
N ARG A 269 -1.69 9.02 -27.54
CA ARG A 269 -2.87 9.84 -27.24
C ARG A 269 -3.88 9.13 -26.35
N LYS A 270 -3.77 7.82 -26.26
CA LYS A 270 -4.63 6.97 -25.43
C LYS A 270 -3.84 5.71 -25.03
N VAL A 271 -3.90 5.36 -23.76
CA VAL A 271 -3.29 4.15 -23.20
C VAL A 271 -4.33 3.50 -22.29
N SER A 272 -4.50 2.18 -22.35
CA SER A 272 -5.33 1.46 -21.38
C SER A 272 -4.63 1.41 -20.02
N LEU A 273 -5.39 1.26 -18.93
CA LEU A 273 -4.81 1.12 -17.58
C LEU A 273 -3.78 -0.02 -17.54
N LYS A 274 -4.15 -1.18 -18.09
CA LYS A 274 -3.27 -2.35 -18.13
C LYS A 274 -1.96 -2.07 -18.86
N ASP A 275 -2.05 -1.50 -20.07
CA ASP A 275 -0.85 -1.16 -20.85
C ASP A 275 -0.03 -0.09 -20.13
N GLY A 276 -0.68 0.91 -19.53
CA GLY A 276 -0.04 1.94 -18.74
C GLY A 276 0.80 1.37 -17.60
N LEU A 277 0.25 0.43 -16.83
CA LEU A 277 0.97 -0.25 -15.75
C LEU A 277 2.19 -1.04 -16.25
N VAL A 278 2.05 -1.77 -17.37
CA VAL A 278 3.16 -2.52 -17.98
C VAL A 278 4.25 -1.57 -18.48
N LEU A 279 3.87 -0.50 -19.18
CA LEU A 279 4.82 0.49 -19.69
C LEU A 279 5.55 1.22 -18.58
N LEU A 280 4.85 1.60 -17.51
CA LEU A 280 5.44 2.25 -16.33
C LEU A 280 6.37 1.29 -15.57
N SER A 281 6.04 -0.01 -15.50
CA SER A 281 6.93 -1.03 -14.92
C SER A 281 8.27 -1.11 -15.66
N GLN A 282 8.23 -1.17 -17.00
CA GLN A 282 9.44 -1.20 -17.81
C GLN A 282 10.25 0.09 -17.68
N LEU A 283 9.57 1.24 -17.66
CA LEU A 283 10.23 2.51 -17.46
C LEU A 283 10.90 2.58 -16.08
N ARG A 284 10.21 2.12 -15.01
CA ARG A 284 10.77 2.05 -13.66
C ARG A 284 12.04 1.20 -13.61
N LEU A 285 12.02 0.03 -14.28
CA LEU A 285 13.21 -0.80 -14.41
C LEU A 285 14.35 -0.04 -15.11
N GLY A 286 14.05 0.67 -16.21
CA GLY A 286 15.02 1.44 -16.97
C GLY A 286 15.66 2.56 -16.15
N LEU A 287 14.90 3.23 -15.31
CA LEU A 287 15.38 4.27 -14.40
C LEU A 287 16.24 3.67 -13.28
N ALA A 288 15.76 2.63 -12.60
CA ALA A 288 16.46 1.95 -11.52
C ALA A 288 17.81 1.37 -11.96
N GLU A 289 17.92 0.97 -13.22
CA GLU A 289 19.17 0.44 -13.81
C GLU A 289 20.04 1.51 -14.50
N GLY A 290 19.65 2.79 -14.43
CA GLY A 290 20.36 3.90 -15.07
C GLY A 290 20.39 3.84 -16.60
N LEU A 291 19.49 3.08 -17.22
CA LEU A 291 19.41 2.90 -18.69
C LEU A 291 18.65 4.05 -19.36
N VAL A 292 17.78 4.72 -18.62
CA VAL A 292 17.05 5.93 -19.04
C VAL A 292 17.39 7.04 -18.06
N LYS A 293 17.67 8.23 -18.55
CA LYS A 293 17.83 9.44 -17.74
C LYS A 293 16.60 10.29 -17.89
N THR A 294 15.94 10.65 -16.80
CA THR A 294 14.91 11.67 -16.78
C THR A 294 15.53 13.05 -16.56
N LEU A 295 14.85 14.10 -17.02
CA LEU A 295 15.23 15.49 -16.74
C LEU A 295 15.01 15.86 -15.25
N ASP A 296 14.22 15.07 -14.53
CA ASP A 296 13.91 15.20 -13.10
C ASP A 296 14.56 14.04 -12.34
N GLU A 297 15.31 14.32 -11.27
CA GLU A 297 15.99 13.33 -10.44
C GLU A 297 15.03 12.46 -9.57
N ARG A 298 13.72 12.48 -9.86
CA ARG A 298 12.67 11.83 -9.04
C ARG A 298 12.29 10.45 -9.59
N ASP A 299 13.16 9.46 -9.42
CA ASP A 299 12.94 8.07 -9.89
C ASP A 299 11.72 7.39 -9.23
N TYR A 300 11.35 7.81 -8.03
CA TYR A 300 10.18 7.30 -7.29
C TYR A 300 8.83 7.77 -7.87
N ALA A 301 8.81 8.83 -8.64
CA ALA A 301 7.60 9.36 -9.28
C ALA A 301 6.87 8.34 -10.19
N ILE A 302 7.54 7.27 -10.61
CA ILE A 302 6.91 6.23 -11.43
C ILE A 302 5.81 5.49 -10.67
N TYR A 303 6.00 5.17 -9.37
CA TYR A 303 4.93 4.54 -8.61
C TYR A 303 3.77 5.51 -8.34
N GLN A 304 4.05 6.78 -8.11
CA GLN A 304 3.04 7.84 -8.07
C GLN A 304 2.20 7.88 -9.36
N LEU A 305 2.84 7.76 -10.53
CA LEU A 305 2.13 7.68 -11.80
C LEU A 305 1.27 6.42 -11.91
N MET A 306 1.75 5.26 -11.43
CA MET A 306 0.96 4.02 -11.40
C MET A 306 -0.30 4.14 -10.54
N ILE A 307 -0.23 4.87 -9.43
CA ILE A 307 -1.40 5.23 -8.62
C ILE A 307 -2.28 6.25 -9.36
N GLY A 308 -1.67 7.29 -9.92
CA GLY A 308 -2.37 8.40 -10.56
C GLY A 308 -3.19 8.02 -11.79
N ILE A 309 -2.78 6.95 -12.52
CA ILE A 309 -3.54 6.43 -13.67
C ILE A 309 -4.68 5.49 -13.29
N GLN A 310 -4.89 5.20 -12.01
CA GLN A 310 -6.05 4.41 -11.57
C GLN A 310 -7.34 5.22 -11.76
N PRO A 311 -8.48 4.54 -12.04
CA PRO A 311 -9.72 5.21 -12.43
C PRO A 311 -10.22 6.27 -11.45
N GLY A 312 -10.28 5.98 -10.15
CA GLY A 312 -10.75 6.91 -9.14
C GLY A 312 -9.86 8.16 -9.02
N ASN A 313 -8.53 7.99 -9.07
CA ASN A 313 -7.60 9.12 -9.04
C ASN A 313 -7.68 9.96 -10.33
N LEU A 314 -7.85 9.34 -11.50
CA LEU A 314 -8.04 10.05 -12.77
C LEU A 314 -9.34 10.86 -12.78
N GLU A 315 -10.43 10.29 -12.27
CA GLU A 315 -11.72 10.98 -12.21
C GLU A 315 -11.68 12.16 -11.24
N MET A 316 -11.03 12.01 -10.09
CA MET A 316 -10.79 13.12 -9.18
C MET A 316 -9.97 14.26 -9.82
N LEU A 317 -8.92 13.91 -10.57
CA LEU A 317 -8.12 14.90 -11.30
C LEU A 317 -8.95 15.60 -12.39
N ALA A 318 -9.77 14.86 -13.12
CA ALA A 318 -10.65 15.42 -14.16
C ALA A 318 -11.73 16.35 -13.57
N SER A 319 -12.36 15.97 -12.46
CA SER A 319 -13.34 16.82 -11.78
C SER A 319 -12.73 18.11 -11.24
N GLN A 320 -11.53 18.06 -10.69
CA GLN A 320 -10.77 19.24 -10.30
C GLN A 320 -10.42 20.13 -11.50
N ALA A 321 -9.98 19.53 -12.63
CA ALA A 321 -9.69 20.28 -13.85
C ALA A 321 -10.92 20.99 -14.43
N VAL A 322 -12.11 20.40 -14.34
CA VAL A 322 -13.37 21.04 -14.75
C VAL A 322 -13.73 22.22 -13.85
N SER A 323 -13.41 22.17 -12.57
CA SER A 323 -13.59 23.32 -11.66
C SER A 323 -12.62 24.48 -11.93
N TYR A 324 -11.52 24.22 -12.65
CA TYR A 324 -10.50 25.19 -13.06
C TYR A 324 -10.60 25.60 -14.54
N THR A 325 -11.72 25.42 -15.22
CA THR A 325 -11.91 25.73 -16.64
C THR A 325 -11.82 27.21 -17.03
N HIS A 326 -11.15 28.03 -16.24
CA HIS A 326 -10.68 29.36 -16.65
C HIS A 326 -9.16 29.49 -16.76
N LEU A 327 -8.40 28.40 -16.64
CA LEU A 327 -6.97 28.40 -16.90
C LEU A 327 -6.70 27.73 -18.26
N THR A 328 -6.53 28.57 -19.25
CA THR A 328 -5.97 28.20 -20.56
C THR A 328 -4.67 27.44 -20.34
N LEU A 329 -4.61 26.18 -20.85
CA LEU A 329 -3.35 25.47 -21.01
C LEU A 329 -2.39 26.38 -21.79
N PRO A 330 -1.14 26.60 -21.33
CA PRO A 330 -0.17 27.30 -22.15
C PRO A 330 0.10 26.45 -23.39
N THR A 331 -0.45 26.90 -24.51
CA THR A 331 -0.05 26.39 -25.82
C THR A 331 1.33 26.96 -26.10
N ASN A 332 2.39 26.27 -25.68
CA ASN A 332 3.69 26.51 -26.29
C ASN A 332 3.62 25.97 -27.73
N ARG A 333 3.24 26.86 -28.62
CA ARG A 333 3.68 26.85 -30.00
C ARG A 333 5.03 27.56 -30.02
N GLU A 334 6.09 26.76 -30.19
CA GLU A 334 7.25 27.10 -30.99
C GLU A 334 8.13 25.86 -31.05
#